data_6bb1c2ffa19f1fd3b9043a6a93c66b44
#
_entry.id   6bb1c2ffa19f1fd3b9043a6a93c66b44
#
_cell.length_a   1.000
_cell.length_b   1.000
_cell.length_c   1.000
_cell.angle_alpha   90.00
_cell.angle_beta   90.00
_cell.angle_gamma   90.00
#
_symmetry.space_group_name_H-M   'P 1'
#
loop_
_entity.id
_entity.type
_entity.pdbx_description
1 polymer ?
#
loop_
_entity_poly.entity_id
_entity_poly.type
_entity_poly.pdbx_seq_one_letter_code
_entity_poly.pdbx_strand_id
1 'polypeptide(L)'
;MDDDQTTITPEIRRALVALEAGEAGPSSNDLAVAPLLNDWQAILMRGSCCLAGEVYGHPQFHGSITTSALIVLDPGLTWARTMSRFYRLGSPFRLVFDNGCDLSSADVYGWPVVSIDDARAGLSELALFIRNFAARS
;
A
#
# COMPACT_ATOMS: atom_id res chain seq x y z
N MET A 1 -9.40 21.16 -27.33
CA MET A 1 -8.96 20.59 -27.03
C MET A 1 -8.93 20.18 -26.01
N ASP A 2 -9.23 19.56 -25.86
CA ASP A 2 -9.08 19.38 -24.86
C ASP A 2 -8.18 18.49 -24.39
N ASP A 3 -7.11 18.82 -24.22
CA ASP A 3 -6.06 18.00 -23.74
C ASP A 3 -6.23 17.54 -22.35
N ASP A 4 -7.15 18.11 -21.66
CA ASP A 4 -7.41 17.76 -20.27
C ASP A 4 -7.76 16.30 -20.10
N GLN A 5 -8.35 15.72 -21.12
CA GLN A 5 -8.77 14.34 -21.04
C GLN A 5 -7.63 13.36 -21.13
N THR A 6 -6.50 13.80 -21.67
CA THR A 6 -5.33 12.96 -21.82
C THR A 6 -4.24 13.34 -20.82
N THR A 7 -4.44 14.41 -20.08
CA THR A 7 -3.44 14.89 -19.14
C THR A 7 -3.46 14.00 -17.87
N ILE A 8 -2.28 13.61 -17.44
CA ILE A 8 -2.13 12.87 -16.20
C ILE A 8 -2.51 13.78 -15.04
N THR A 9 -3.44 13.34 -14.21
CA THR A 9 -3.80 14.07 -13.01
C THR A 9 -2.64 14.01 -12.01
N PRO A 10 -2.55 14.97 -11.08
CA PRO A 10 -1.52 14.89 -10.04
C PRO A 10 -1.54 13.58 -9.26
N GLU A 11 -2.71 13.02 -9.02
CA GLU A 11 -2.84 11.76 -8.30
C GLU A 11 -2.24 10.60 -9.09
N ILE A 12 -2.52 10.53 -10.39
CA ILE A 12 -1.96 9.48 -11.24
C ILE A 12 -0.44 9.63 -11.34
N ARG A 13 0.03 10.86 -11.41
CA ARG A 13 1.47 11.12 -11.45
C ARG A 13 2.16 10.64 -10.17
N ARG A 14 1.56 10.93 -9.02
CA ARG A 14 2.10 10.47 -7.75
C ARG A 14 2.06 8.94 -7.66
N ALA A 15 0.99 8.33 -8.14
CA ALA A 15 0.87 6.88 -8.17
C ALA A 15 1.96 6.26 -9.06
N LEU A 16 2.24 6.87 -10.21
CA LEU A 16 3.29 6.38 -11.10
C LEU A 16 4.66 6.49 -10.44
N VAL A 17 4.95 7.60 -9.77
CA VAL A 17 6.20 7.76 -9.03
C VAL A 17 6.33 6.68 -7.96
N ALA A 18 5.26 6.44 -7.20
CA ALA A 18 5.26 5.41 -6.16
C ALA A 18 5.44 4.02 -6.75
N LEU A 19 4.79 3.74 -7.88
CA LEU A 19 4.91 2.44 -8.55
C LEU A 19 6.34 2.21 -9.03
N GLU A 20 6.93 3.19 -9.66
CA GLU A 20 8.30 3.08 -10.15
C GLU A 20 9.29 2.90 -8.99
N ALA A 21 9.10 3.66 -7.91
CA ALA A 21 9.96 3.52 -6.74
C ALA A 21 9.83 2.13 -6.12
N GLY A 22 8.60 1.63 -6.01
CA GLY A 22 8.36 0.30 -5.44
C GLY A 22 8.90 -0.82 -6.31
N GLU A 23 8.79 -0.68 -7.63
CA GLU A 23 9.30 -1.70 -8.55
C GLU A 23 10.82 -1.73 -8.57
N ALA A 24 11.46 -0.59 -8.43
CA ALA A 24 12.91 -0.52 -8.29
C ALA A 24 13.36 -1.08 -6.94
N GLY A 25 12.47 -1.04 -5.97
CA GLY A 25 12.77 -1.47 -4.60
C GLY A 25 13.44 -0.36 -3.80
N PRO A 26 13.33 -0.43 -2.48
CA PRO A 26 13.95 0.58 -1.62
C PRO A 26 15.46 0.44 -1.59
N SER A 27 16.16 1.57 -1.58
CA SER A 27 17.60 1.59 -1.33
C SER A 27 17.84 1.34 0.16
N SER A 28 19.12 1.10 0.51
CA SER A 28 19.49 0.99 1.92
C SER A 28 19.11 2.26 2.68
N ASN A 29 19.29 3.42 2.06
CA ASN A 29 18.95 4.68 2.68
C ASN A 29 17.42 4.83 2.84
N ASP A 30 16.66 4.41 1.83
CA ASP A 30 15.20 4.42 1.94
C ASP A 30 14.73 3.60 3.14
N LEU A 31 15.30 2.41 3.32
CA LEU A 31 14.92 1.55 4.43
C LEU A 31 15.39 2.11 5.77
N ALA A 32 16.55 2.77 5.79
CA ALA A 32 17.08 3.33 7.03
C ALA A 32 16.15 4.39 7.61
N VAL A 33 15.47 5.15 6.76
CA VAL A 33 14.58 6.22 7.22
C VAL A 33 13.11 5.82 7.22
N ALA A 34 12.78 4.64 6.68
CA ALA A 34 11.40 4.21 6.59
C ALA A 34 10.84 3.88 7.97
N PRO A 35 9.63 4.29 8.28
CA PRO A 35 8.98 3.87 9.52
C PRO A 35 8.75 2.37 9.53
N LEU A 36 8.72 1.80 10.72
CA LEU A 36 8.35 0.40 10.90
C LEU A 36 6.86 0.32 11.17
N LEU A 37 6.18 -0.56 10.47
CA LEU A 37 4.77 -0.84 10.70
C LEU A 37 4.67 -2.26 11.24
N ASN A 38 4.19 -2.39 12.46
CA ASN A 38 4.09 -3.68 13.14
C ASN A 38 2.62 -4.03 13.35
N ASP A 39 2.33 -5.33 13.54
CA ASP A 39 0.96 -5.83 13.65
C ASP A 39 0.09 -5.33 12.50
N TRP A 40 0.67 -5.32 11.30
CA TRP A 40 0.04 -4.73 10.14
C TRP A 40 -0.91 -5.70 9.46
N GLN A 41 -1.87 -5.13 8.76
CA GLN A 41 -2.77 -5.88 7.90
C GLN A 41 -3.27 -4.99 6.79
N ALA A 42 -3.68 -5.60 5.69
CA ALA A 42 -4.25 -4.89 4.57
C ALA A 42 -5.75 -4.70 4.81
N ILE A 43 -6.23 -3.52 4.49
CA ILE A 43 -7.65 -3.18 4.61
C ILE A 43 -8.12 -2.53 3.33
N LEU A 44 -9.41 -2.60 3.08
CA LEU A 44 -10.03 -1.88 1.98
C LEU A 44 -10.68 -0.63 2.54
N MET A 45 -10.13 0.53 2.20
CA MET A 45 -10.60 1.79 2.72
C MET A 45 -10.91 2.73 1.56
N ARG A 46 -12.17 3.09 1.44
CA ARG A 46 -12.66 3.99 0.39
C ARG A 46 -12.25 3.54 -1.01
N GLY A 47 -12.33 2.23 -1.25
CA GLY A 47 -12.00 1.67 -2.55
C GLY A 47 -10.53 1.42 -2.80
N SER A 48 -9.68 1.70 -1.84
CA SER A 48 -8.23 1.49 -1.98
C SER A 48 -7.73 0.52 -0.93
N CYS A 49 -6.76 -0.32 -1.33
CA CYS A 49 -6.07 -1.15 -0.37
C CYS A 49 -5.07 -0.29 0.38
N CYS A 50 -5.17 -0.30 1.69
CA CYS A 50 -4.27 0.44 2.57
C CYS A 50 -3.73 -0.52 3.62
N LEU A 51 -2.75 -0.07 4.39
CA LEU A 51 -2.24 -0.86 5.52
C LEU A 51 -2.66 -0.20 6.82
N ALA A 52 -2.95 -1.02 7.81
CA ALA A 52 -3.21 -0.56 9.17
C ALA A 52 -2.23 -1.26 10.08
N GLY A 53 -1.77 -0.60 11.11
CA GLY A 53 -0.85 -1.19 12.07
C GLY A 53 -0.32 -0.18 13.07
N GLU A 54 0.63 -0.64 13.87
CA GLU A 54 1.32 0.19 14.85
C GLU A 54 2.60 0.73 14.20
N VAL A 55 2.77 2.04 14.19
CA VAL A 55 3.90 2.65 13.49
C VAL A 55 4.94 3.15 14.47
N TYR A 56 6.21 2.96 14.11
CA TYR A 56 7.37 3.41 14.86
C TYR A 56 8.30 4.18 13.92
N GLY A 57 8.79 5.32 14.37
CA GLY A 57 9.74 6.09 13.58
C GLY A 57 9.12 6.92 12.47
N HIS A 58 7.84 7.16 12.51
CA HIS A 58 7.17 8.00 11.53
C HIS A 58 7.38 9.48 11.92
N PRO A 59 7.65 10.37 10.94
CA PRO A 59 7.92 11.77 11.27
C PRO A 59 6.72 12.51 11.84
N GLN A 60 5.50 12.05 11.61
CA GLN A 60 4.29 12.76 12.02
C GLN A 60 3.39 11.97 12.96
N PHE A 61 3.48 10.63 12.94
CA PHE A 61 2.51 9.81 13.66
C PHE A 61 3.20 8.78 14.53
N HIS A 62 2.51 8.35 15.57
CA HIS A 62 2.90 7.20 16.38
C HIS A 62 1.63 6.50 16.83
N GLY A 63 1.79 5.22 17.23
CA GLY A 63 0.64 4.41 17.61
C GLY A 63 -0.04 3.78 16.41
N SER A 64 -1.34 3.60 16.50
CA SER A 64 -2.12 2.96 15.44
C SER A 64 -2.41 3.93 14.30
N ILE A 65 -2.11 3.49 13.08
CA ILE A 65 -2.37 4.32 11.90
C ILE A 65 -2.99 3.50 10.79
N THR A 66 -3.57 4.20 9.83
CA THR A 66 -3.85 3.66 8.49
C THR A 66 -3.01 4.46 7.50
N THR A 67 -2.44 3.77 6.52
CA THR A 67 -1.57 4.42 5.54
C THR A 67 -2.37 4.99 4.38
N SER A 68 -1.71 5.77 3.53
CA SER A 68 -2.25 6.07 2.21
C SER A 68 -2.29 4.78 1.38
N ALA A 69 -2.85 4.87 0.18
CA ALA A 69 -3.05 3.69 -0.66
C ALA A 69 -1.74 2.92 -0.88
N LEU A 70 -1.83 1.61 -0.74
CA LEU A 70 -0.73 0.70 -1.01
C LEU A 70 -0.54 0.60 -2.51
N ILE A 71 0.70 0.69 -2.96
CA ILE A 71 1.03 0.64 -4.39
C ILE A 71 1.85 -0.60 -4.71
N VAL A 72 2.88 -0.89 -3.91
CA VAL A 72 3.73 -2.06 -4.11
C VAL A 72 3.95 -2.75 -2.77
N LEU A 73 3.83 -4.06 -2.78
CA LEU A 73 4.09 -4.89 -1.59
C LEU A 73 5.23 -5.84 -1.92
N ASP A 74 6.28 -5.82 -1.09
CA ASP A 74 7.40 -6.74 -1.25
C ASP A 74 6.90 -8.18 -1.24
N PRO A 75 7.30 -9.04 -2.20
CA PRO A 75 6.91 -10.44 -2.17
C PRO A 75 7.29 -11.14 -0.85
N GLY A 76 8.40 -10.75 -0.25
CA GLY A 76 8.83 -11.29 1.05
C GLY A 76 8.18 -10.63 2.25
N LEU A 77 7.31 -9.66 2.04
CA LEU A 77 6.58 -8.96 3.11
C LEU A 77 7.50 -8.24 4.10
N THR A 78 8.63 -7.74 3.63
CA THR A 78 9.57 -7.01 4.49
C THR A 78 9.44 -5.50 4.34
N TRP A 79 8.83 -5.03 3.26
CA TRP A 79 8.59 -3.62 3.04
C TRP A 79 7.36 -3.42 2.17
N ALA A 80 6.85 -2.21 2.21
CA ALA A 80 5.74 -1.79 1.35
C ALA A 80 5.98 -0.36 0.89
N ARG A 81 5.47 -0.05 -0.30
CA ARG A 81 5.44 1.33 -0.79
C ARG A 81 4.00 1.78 -0.92
N THR A 82 3.65 2.83 -0.18
CA THR A 82 2.36 3.47 -0.32
C THR A 82 2.50 4.68 -1.25
N MET A 83 1.42 5.41 -1.46
CA MET A 83 1.49 6.65 -2.24
C MET A 83 2.52 7.61 -1.66
N SER A 84 2.70 7.59 -0.35
CA SER A 84 3.49 8.60 0.35
C SER A 84 4.93 8.21 0.61
N ARG A 85 5.21 6.94 0.90
CA ARG A 85 6.53 6.54 1.36
C ARG A 85 6.71 5.05 1.40
N PHE A 86 7.94 4.62 1.66
CA PHE A 86 8.23 3.23 2.03
C PHE A 86 7.97 3.03 3.52
N TYR A 87 7.53 1.81 3.85
CA TYR A 87 7.44 1.33 5.22
C TYR A 87 8.21 0.04 5.33
N ARG A 88 8.93 -0.15 6.43
CA ARG A 88 9.42 -1.47 6.78
C ARG A 88 8.27 -2.21 7.44
N LEU A 89 8.11 -3.48 7.12
CA LEU A 89 7.04 -4.29 7.69
C LEU A 89 7.61 -5.21 8.75
N GLY A 90 7.06 -5.11 9.95
CA GLY A 90 7.37 -6.02 11.03
C GLY A 90 6.45 -7.23 10.98
N SER A 91 6.03 -7.70 12.13
CA SER A 91 5.13 -8.84 12.19
C SER A 91 3.76 -8.48 11.65
N PRO A 92 3.18 -9.31 10.78
CA PRO A 92 1.81 -9.08 10.35
C PRO A 92 0.84 -9.40 11.48
N PHE A 93 -0.34 -8.80 11.39
CA PHE A 93 -1.39 -9.13 12.34
C PHE A 93 -1.81 -10.58 12.11
N ARG A 94 -1.99 -11.30 13.21
CA ARG A 94 -2.19 -12.73 13.18
C ARG A 94 -3.35 -13.19 12.30
N LEU A 95 -4.40 -12.40 12.27
CA LEU A 95 -5.61 -12.71 11.53
C LEU A 95 -5.36 -12.92 10.03
N VAL A 96 -4.35 -12.28 9.49
CA VAL A 96 -4.02 -12.34 8.06
C VAL A 96 -3.62 -13.76 7.64
N PHE A 97 -3.01 -14.52 8.55
CA PHE A 97 -2.50 -15.86 8.25
C PHE A 97 -3.23 -16.97 9.00
N ASP A 98 -4.34 -16.64 9.65
CA ASP A 98 -5.02 -17.58 10.50
C ASP A 98 -5.87 -18.52 9.65
N ASN A 99 -5.41 -19.75 9.49
CA ASN A 99 -6.11 -20.74 8.70
C ASN A 99 -7.47 -21.04 9.34
N GLY A 100 -8.50 -21.04 8.51
CA GLY A 100 -9.85 -21.26 9.00
C GLY A 100 -10.52 -20.00 9.52
N CYS A 101 -9.83 -18.88 9.53
CA CYS A 101 -10.44 -17.62 9.90
C CYS A 101 -11.25 -17.08 8.73
N ASP A 102 -12.48 -16.71 9.00
CA ASP A 102 -13.33 -16.07 7.99
C ASP A 102 -13.06 -14.58 7.97
N LEU A 103 -12.24 -14.15 7.04
CA LEU A 103 -11.87 -12.76 6.93
C LEU A 103 -12.98 -11.88 6.38
N SER A 104 -14.05 -12.48 5.83
CA SER A 104 -15.11 -11.69 5.21
C SER A 104 -15.85 -10.82 6.21
N SER A 105 -15.85 -11.20 7.48
CA SER A 105 -16.50 -10.42 8.53
C SER A 105 -15.50 -9.65 9.40
N ALA A 106 -14.20 -9.77 9.13
CA ALA A 106 -13.20 -9.08 9.92
C ALA A 106 -13.10 -7.62 9.47
N ASP A 107 -12.87 -6.73 10.41
CA ASP A 107 -12.66 -5.33 10.08
C ASP A 107 -11.65 -4.70 11.03
N VAL A 108 -11.10 -3.57 10.59
CA VAL A 108 -10.22 -2.73 11.38
C VAL A 108 -10.72 -1.30 11.25
N TYR A 109 -11.10 -0.71 12.36
CA TYR A 109 -11.68 0.63 12.38
C TYR A 109 -12.90 0.75 11.45
N GLY A 110 -13.66 -0.36 11.29
CA GLY A 110 -14.81 -0.38 10.41
C GLY A 110 -14.51 -0.70 8.94
N TRP A 111 -13.23 -0.89 8.58
CA TRP A 111 -12.86 -1.22 7.20
C TRP A 111 -12.59 -2.71 7.07
N PRO A 112 -13.05 -3.33 5.97
CA PRO A 112 -12.84 -4.78 5.78
C PRO A 112 -11.36 -5.12 5.67
N VAL A 113 -10.98 -6.25 6.26
CA VAL A 113 -9.64 -6.81 6.11
C VAL A 113 -9.53 -7.48 4.75
N VAL A 114 -8.40 -7.30 4.09
CA VAL A 114 -8.10 -7.90 2.80
C VAL A 114 -6.99 -8.92 3.01
N SER A 115 -7.16 -10.12 2.44
CA SER A 115 -6.09 -11.13 2.50
C SER A 115 -4.89 -10.67 1.70
N ILE A 116 -3.72 -11.24 1.99
CA ILE A 116 -2.50 -10.92 1.25
C ILE A 116 -2.67 -11.28 -0.23
N ASP A 117 -3.29 -12.42 -0.51
CA ASP A 117 -3.49 -12.83 -1.90
C ASP A 117 -4.40 -11.87 -2.65
N ASP A 118 -5.49 -11.44 -2.02
CA ASP A 118 -6.39 -10.47 -2.63
C ASP A 118 -5.71 -9.11 -2.79
N ALA A 119 -4.91 -8.72 -1.82
CA ALA A 119 -4.15 -7.47 -1.90
C ALA A 119 -3.19 -7.52 -3.09
N ARG A 120 -2.47 -8.61 -3.27
CA ARG A 120 -1.55 -8.77 -4.40
C ARG A 120 -2.26 -8.73 -5.74
N ALA A 121 -3.40 -9.42 -5.84
CA ALA A 121 -4.20 -9.39 -7.06
C ALA A 121 -4.65 -7.98 -7.39
N GLY A 122 -5.14 -7.26 -6.40
CA GLY A 122 -5.57 -5.87 -6.58
C GLY A 122 -4.42 -4.95 -6.97
N LEU A 123 -3.24 -5.15 -6.39
CA LEU A 123 -2.08 -4.33 -6.73
C LEU A 123 -1.60 -4.59 -8.15
N SER A 124 -1.68 -5.82 -8.63
CA SER A 124 -1.34 -6.13 -10.02
C SER A 124 -2.27 -5.39 -10.98
N GLU A 125 -3.55 -5.38 -10.70
CA GLU A 125 -4.51 -4.63 -11.52
C GLU A 125 -4.28 -3.13 -11.44
N LEU A 126 -3.97 -2.63 -10.25
CA LEU A 126 -3.70 -1.22 -10.06
C LEU A 126 -2.47 -0.79 -10.86
N ALA A 127 -1.42 -1.60 -10.86
CA ALA A 127 -0.21 -1.29 -11.62
C ALA A 127 -0.51 -1.17 -13.11
N LEU A 128 -1.32 -2.10 -13.64
CA LEU A 128 -1.73 -2.04 -15.04
C LEU A 128 -2.56 -0.78 -15.33
N PHE A 129 -3.46 -0.45 -14.44
CA PHE A 129 -4.27 0.75 -14.59
C PHE A 129 -3.40 2.01 -14.62
N ILE A 130 -2.45 2.13 -13.69
CA ILE A 130 -1.57 3.29 -13.60
C ILE A 130 -0.74 3.42 -14.88
N ARG A 131 -0.15 2.31 -15.34
CA ARG A 131 0.67 2.33 -16.54
C ARG A 131 -0.13 2.67 -17.78
N ASN A 132 -1.30 2.08 -17.92
CA ASN A 132 -2.15 2.32 -19.07
C ASN A 132 -2.64 3.76 -19.10
N PHE A 133 -2.99 4.30 -17.95
CA PHE A 133 -3.42 5.69 -17.87
C PHE A 133 -2.27 6.64 -18.19
N ALA A 134 -1.08 6.37 -17.65
CA ALA A 134 0.08 7.20 -17.92
C ALA A 134 0.49 7.13 -19.39
N ALA A 135 0.34 5.98 -20.02
CA ALA A 135 0.73 5.81 -21.42
C ALA A 135 -0.13 6.63 -22.38
N ARG A 136 -1.30 7.08 -21.94
CA ARG A 136 -2.19 7.90 -22.76
C ARG A 136 -1.78 9.37 -22.79
N SER A 137 -0.87 9.73 -21.93
CA SER A 137 -0.38 11.10 -21.84
C SER A 137 0.89 11.31 -22.67
#